data_d911a6b1b359341da91ccee9c049ad0c
#
_entry.id   d911a6b1b359341da91ccee9c049ad0c
#
_cell.length_a   1.000
_cell.length_b   1.000
_cell.length_c   1.000
_cell.angle_alpha   90.00
_cell.angle_beta   90.00
_cell.angle_gamma   90.00
#
_symmetry.space_group_name_H-M   'P 1'
#
loop_
_entity.id
_entity.type
_entity.pdbx_description
1 polymer ?
#
loop_
_entity_poly.entity_id
_entity_poly.type
_entity_poly.pdbx_seq_one_letter_code
_entity_poly.pdbx_strand_id
1 'polypeptide(L)'
;MNVVIYARFSSHSQTEQSIEGQLRVCHAYAAQHNYTVIAEYIDRAISGKTDDRPQFQQMIADSSKHMFEGVLVYQLDRFARNRYDSATYKQKLKKNGVRVFSAKENIADDPSGILMESVLEGMAEYYSAELALKIKRGMDINGEKCLVTGGGTALGYKVDKDTKKYVLDDATAPIVKRIFEMYADGSTVADICRYMNSHGVKTSRGNEFNKNSLRKMLMNKRYIGVYTYKGRETPGGMPRIIDDDLFYRVQEKMQKNKTAPARARAKEEYLLTTKLFCGHCKEMMTGYSGTGKSGKVHNYYI
;
A
#
# COMPACT_ATOMS: atom_id res chain seq x y z
N MET A 1 16.20 38.45 -16.27
CA MET A 1 16.44 37.00 -16.33
C MET A 1 15.11 36.28 -16.33
N ASN A 2 14.88 35.39 -17.30
CA ASN A 2 13.66 34.56 -17.34
C ASN A 2 13.80 33.38 -16.40
N VAL A 3 12.79 33.16 -15.57
CA VAL A 3 12.75 32.06 -14.62
C VAL A 3 11.46 31.27 -14.72
N VAL A 4 11.49 30.02 -14.30
CA VAL A 4 10.31 29.21 -14.09
C VAL A 4 10.19 28.85 -12.63
N ILE A 5 8.97 28.65 -12.12
CA ILE A 5 8.73 28.21 -10.76
C ILE A 5 8.42 26.72 -10.76
N TYR A 6 9.04 25.97 -9.84
CA TYR A 6 8.66 24.60 -9.56
C TYR A 6 8.11 24.46 -8.14
N ALA A 7 6.90 23.90 -8.00
CA ALA A 7 6.25 23.67 -6.71
C ALA A 7 5.70 22.25 -6.62
N ARG A 8 5.74 21.66 -5.40
CA ARG A 8 5.18 20.33 -5.14
C ARG A 8 4.71 20.15 -3.71
N PHE A 9 3.77 19.23 -3.51
CA PHE A 9 3.47 18.67 -2.19
C PHE A 9 3.43 17.12 -2.23
N SER A 10 3.68 16.47 -1.09
CA SER A 10 3.96 15.02 -1.01
C SER A 10 2.86 14.19 -0.35
N SER A 11 1.79 14.78 0.18
CA SER A 11 0.72 14.02 0.85
C SER A 11 -0.65 14.63 0.65
N HIS A 12 -1.70 13.78 0.66
CA HIS A 12 -3.10 14.20 0.62
C HIS A 12 -3.56 15.07 1.80
N SER A 13 -2.76 15.17 2.87
CA SER A 13 -3.03 16.05 4.01
C SER A 13 -2.45 17.47 3.84
N GLN A 14 -1.61 17.69 2.83
CA GLN A 14 -1.14 19.01 2.44
C GLN A 14 -2.06 19.51 1.32
N THR A 15 -2.75 20.61 1.60
CA THR A 15 -3.79 21.18 0.74
C THR A 15 -3.22 22.02 -0.40
N GLU A 16 -4.07 22.38 -1.37
CA GLU A 16 -3.82 23.38 -2.42
C GLU A 16 -3.23 24.70 -1.86
N GLN A 17 -3.63 25.08 -0.65
CA GLN A 17 -3.07 26.24 0.10
C GLN A 17 -1.53 26.15 0.30
N SER A 18 -0.97 24.92 0.35
CA SER A 18 0.49 24.73 0.41
C SER A 18 1.17 25.10 -0.90
N ILE A 19 0.56 24.86 -2.05
CA ILE A 19 1.08 25.28 -3.36
C ILE A 19 0.97 26.79 -3.54
N GLU A 20 -0.20 27.37 -3.24
CA GLU A 20 -0.41 28.82 -3.34
C GLU A 20 0.59 29.58 -2.46
N GLY A 21 0.85 29.07 -1.25
CA GLY A 21 1.87 29.62 -0.36
C GLY A 21 3.27 29.60 -0.97
N GLN A 22 3.66 28.48 -1.58
CA GLN A 22 4.96 28.34 -2.25
C GLN A 22 5.07 29.30 -3.45
N LEU A 23 4.05 29.33 -4.31
CA LEU A 23 4.01 30.20 -5.48
C LEU A 23 4.10 31.68 -5.10
N ARG A 24 3.31 32.12 -4.10
CA ARG A 24 3.31 33.48 -3.60
C ARG A 24 4.70 33.95 -3.18
N VAL A 25 5.43 33.10 -2.42
CA VAL A 25 6.79 33.43 -1.98
C VAL A 25 7.77 33.46 -3.14
N CYS A 26 7.66 32.53 -4.09
CA CYS A 26 8.50 32.52 -5.30
C CYS A 26 8.25 33.74 -6.19
N HIS A 27 7.00 34.14 -6.39
CA HIS A 27 6.67 35.37 -7.15
C HIS A 27 7.20 36.64 -6.46
N ALA A 28 7.07 36.73 -5.15
CA ALA A 28 7.63 37.85 -4.39
C ALA A 28 9.15 37.92 -4.52
N TYR A 29 9.83 36.78 -4.44
CA TYR A 29 11.27 36.69 -4.68
C TYR A 29 11.66 37.10 -6.10
N ALA A 30 10.93 36.62 -7.11
CA ALA A 30 11.17 36.97 -8.50
C ALA A 30 11.01 38.49 -8.73
N ALA A 31 9.96 39.09 -8.18
CA ALA A 31 9.74 40.53 -8.27
C ALA A 31 10.87 41.33 -7.60
N GLN A 32 11.31 40.92 -6.40
CA GLN A 32 12.40 41.57 -5.66
C GLN A 32 13.73 41.55 -6.45
N HIS A 33 13.98 40.47 -7.22
CA HIS A 33 15.22 40.32 -7.98
C HIS A 33 15.10 40.71 -9.45
N ASN A 34 13.98 41.33 -9.86
CA ASN A 34 13.70 41.67 -11.25
C ASN A 34 13.76 40.47 -12.22
N TYR A 35 13.26 39.31 -11.79
CA TYR A 35 13.12 38.13 -12.64
C TYR A 35 11.74 38.07 -13.25
N THR A 36 11.65 37.62 -14.51
CA THR A 36 10.40 37.41 -15.24
C THR A 36 10.00 35.94 -15.13
N VAL A 37 8.90 35.65 -14.45
CA VAL A 37 8.35 34.27 -14.39
C VAL A 37 7.61 33.99 -15.67
N ILE A 38 8.07 33.01 -16.46
CA ILE A 38 7.49 32.67 -17.77
C ILE A 38 6.62 31.40 -17.73
N ALA A 39 6.80 30.53 -16.73
CA ALA A 39 5.99 29.32 -16.55
C ALA A 39 6.04 28.82 -15.10
N GLU A 40 5.03 28.02 -14.74
CA GLU A 40 4.94 27.31 -13.45
C GLU A 40 4.77 25.82 -13.72
N TYR A 41 5.58 24.99 -13.05
CA TYR A 41 5.51 23.53 -13.10
C TYR A 41 5.08 23.02 -11.72
N ILE A 42 3.93 22.35 -11.65
CA ILE A 42 3.32 21.98 -10.36
C ILE A 42 3.01 20.50 -10.33
N ASP A 43 3.67 19.77 -9.42
CA ASP A 43 3.39 18.36 -9.15
C ASP A 43 2.53 18.20 -7.90
N ARG A 44 1.26 17.75 -8.08
CA ARG A 44 0.25 17.61 -7.02
C ARG A 44 0.16 16.15 -6.55
N ALA A 45 0.20 15.96 -5.21
CA ALA A 45 -0.14 14.70 -4.52
C ALA A 45 0.52 13.42 -5.06
N ILE A 46 1.78 13.46 -5.45
CA ILE A 46 2.50 12.28 -5.93
C ILE A 46 3.08 11.51 -4.75
N SER A 47 2.71 10.21 -4.64
CA SER A 47 3.15 9.32 -3.57
C SER A 47 4.68 9.15 -3.55
N GLY A 48 5.28 9.13 -2.34
CA GLY A 48 6.72 9.22 -2.11
C GLY A 48 7.57 8.02 -2.57
N LYS A 49 7.03 7.04 -3.32
CA LYS A 49 7.76 5.81 -3.69
C LYS A 49 8.22 5.74 -5.15
N THR A 50 7.66 6.52 -6.04
CA THR A 50 8.06 6.55 -7.45
C THR A 50 8.52 7.95 -7.82
N ASP A 51 9.54 8.07 -8.66
CA ASP A 51 10.04 9.36 -9.19
C ASP A 51 9.12 9.90 -10.30
N ASP A 52 7.82 9.68 -10.13
CA ASP A 52 6.78 10.10 -11.06
C ASP A 52 6.41 11.56 -10.77
N ARG A 53 7.24 12.47 -11.25
CA ARG A 53 7.08 13.92 -11.20
C ARG A 53 6.97 14.47 -12.63
N PRO A 54 5.83 14.30 -13.30
CA PRO A 54 5.70 14.62 -14.70
C PRO A 54 6.02 16.08 -15.01
N GLN A 55 5.61 17.02 -14.16
CA GLN A 55 5.89 18.44 -14.37
C GLN A 55 7.37 18.77 -14.13
N PHE A 56 8.00 18.12 -13.16
CA PHE A 56 9.46 18.23 -12.95
C PHE A 56 10.24 17.69 -14.14
N GLN A 57 9.88 16.52 -14.66
CA GLN A 57 10.54 15.94 -15.84
C GLN A 57 10.32 16.81 -17.09
N GLN A 58 9.11 17.36 -17.23
CA GLN A 58 8.82 18.30 -18.29
C GLN A 58 9.68 19.57 -18.21
N MET A 59 9.81 20.16 -17.02
CA MET A 59 10.68 21.32 -16.76
C MET A 59 12.15 21.02 -17.11
N ILE A 60 12.65 19.83 -16.70
CA ILE A 60 14.01 19.41 -17.05
C ILE A 60 14.18 19.24 -18.57
N ALA A 61 13.19 18.70 -19.27
CA ALA A 61 13.21 18.59 -20.73
C ALA A 61 13.17 19.98 -21.39
N ASP A 62 12.30 20.87 -20.92
CA ASP A 62 12.15 22.23 -21.47
C ASP A 62 13.38 23.10 -21.25
N SER A 63 14.22 22.81 -20.24
CA SER A 63 15.47 23.53 -20.03
C SER A 63 16.41 23.48 -21.25
N SER A 64 16.34 22.42 -22.06
CA SER A 64 17.12 22.30 -23.31
C SER A 64 16.68 23.24 -24.40
N LYS A 65 15.52 23.88 -24.28
CA LYS A 65 14.99 24.87 -25.25
C LYS A 65 15.54 26.28 -25.02
N HIS A 66 16.33 26.47 -23.93
CA HIS A 66 16.94 27.76 -23.56
C HIS A 66 15.96 28.92 -23.42
N MET A 67 14.69 28.64 -23.03
CA MET A 67 13.67 29.71 -22.88
C MET A 67 13.76 30.39 -21.52
N PHE A 68 14.40 29.75 -20.51
CA PHE A 68 14.63 30.29 -19.18
C PHE A 68 16.05 30.00 -18.70
N GLU A 69 16.54 30.82 -17.80
CA GLU A 69 17.88 30.79 -17.25
C GLU A 69 17.89 30.36 -15.77
N GLY A 70 16.70 30.30 -15.14
CA GLY A 70 16.57 29.92 -13.76
C GLY A 70 15.34 29.10 -13.42
N VAL A 71 15.48 28.18 -12.49
CA VAL A 71 14.39 27.47 -11.82
C VAL A 71 14.30 28.00 -10.39
N LEU A 72 13.16 28.54 -10.01
CA LEU A 72 12.89 29.06 -8.69
C LEU A 72 12.03 28.08 -7.91
N VAL A 73 12.50 27.68 -6.72
CA VAL A 73 11.76 26.82 -5.79
C VAL A 73 11.57 27.53 -4.44
N TYR A 74 10.55 27.12 -3.70
CA TYR A 74 10.33 27.67 -2.35
C TYR A 74 11.50 27.35 -1.42
N GLN A 75 11.93 26.08 -1.38
CA GLN A 75 13.10 25.56 -0.64
C GLN A 75 13.75 24.45 -1.48
N LEU A 76 15.03 24.16 -1.25
CA LEU A 76 15.78 23.13 -1.99
C LEU A 76 15.18 21.73 -1.82
N ASP A 77 14.56 21.43 -0.67
CA ASP A 77 13.86 20.17 -0.44
C ASP A 77 12.65 19.96 -1.37
N ARG A 78 12.14 21.02 -2.02
CA ARG A 78 11.10 20.95 -3.05
C ARG A 78 11.68 20.57 -4.40
N PHE A 79 12.93 20.90 -4.68
CA PHE A 79 13.60 20.58 -5.94
C PHE A 79 13.90 19.07 -6.05
N ALA A 80 14.56 18.50 -5.06
CA ALA A 80 14.95 17.09 -5.05
C ALA A 80 14.54 16.37 -3.75
N ARG A 81 14.55 15.03 -3.78
CA ARG A 81 14.21 14.20 -2.62
C ARG A 81 15.43 13.78 -1.81
N ASN A 82 16.55 13.72 -2.47
CA ASN A 82 17.82 13.34 -1.87
C ASN A 82 18.96 14.10 -2.58
N ARG A 83 20.13 14.05 -1.96
CA ARG A 83 21.31 14.78 -2.40
C ARG A 83 21.82 14.30 -3.78
N TYR A 84 21.71 13.01 -4.06
CA TYR A 84 22.17 12.45 -5.33
C TYR A 84 21.32 12.95 -6.52
N ASP A 85 19.98 12.91 -6.37
CA ASP A 85 19.06 13.42 -7.38
C ASP A 85 19.25 14.94 -7.58
N SER A 86 19.43 15.70 -6.48
CA SER A 86 19.69 17.13 -6.52
C SER A 86 20.91 17.43 -7.38
N ALA A 87 22.06 16.80 -7.08
CA ALA A 87 23.30 17.00 -7.81
C ALA A 87 23.17 16.63 -9.29
N THR A 88 22.52 15.51 -9.60
CA THR A 88 22.34 15.02 -10.97
C THR A 88 21.48 15.99 -11.81
N TYR A 89 20.33 16.42 -11.29
CA TYR A 89 19.45 17.33 -12.01
C TYR A 89 20.01 18.75 -12.11
N LYS A 90 20.69 19.26 -11.07
CA LYS A 90 21.40 20.55 -11.12
C LYS A 90 22.52 20.54 -12.16
N GLN A 91 23.29 19.45 -12.26
CA GLN A 91 24.30 19.30 -13.29
C GLN A 91 23.68 19.32 -14.71
N LYS A 92 22.52 18.66 -14.89
CA LYS A 92 21.82 18.66 -16.17
C LYS A 92 21.31 20.06 -16.52
N LEU A 93 20.70 20.77 -15.59
CA LEU A 93 20.25 22.15 -15.76
C LEU A 93 21.42 23.09 -16.07
N LYS A 94 22.53 22.96 -15.33
CA LYS A 94 23.75 23.77 -15.54
C LYS A 94 24.33 23.58 -16.94
N LYS A 95 24.31 22.37 -17.50
CA LYS A 95 24.71 22.10 -18.90
C LYS A 95 23.84 22.87 -19.90
N ASN A 96 22.57 23.10 -19.57
CA ASN A 96 21.61 23.86 -20.38
C ASN A 96 21.63 25.38 -20.04
N GLY A 97 22.59 25.85 -19.23
CA GLY A 97 22.69 27.26 -18.82
C GLY A 97 21.66 27.69 -17.78
N VAL A 98 20.99 26.75 -17.12
CA VAL A 98 19.91 27.01 -16.14
C VAL A 98 20.43 26.81 -14.71
N ARG A 99 20.13 27.76 -13.81
CA ARG A 99 20.47 27.70 -12.38
C ARG A 99 19.21 27.45 -11.54
N VAL A 100 19.41 26.87 -10.34
CA VAL A 100 18.35 26.66 -9.36
C VAL A 100 18.48 27.68 -8.24
N PHE A 101 17.40 28.38 -7.92
CA PHE A 101 17.29 29.38 -6.87
C PHE A 101 16.28 28.95 -5.83
N SER A 102 16.58 29.17 -4.55
CA SER A 102 15.64 28.99 -3.45
C SER A 102 15.12 30.36 -3.00
N ALA A 103 13.79 30.48 -2.88
CA ALA A 103 13.19 31.74 -2.45
C ALA A 103 13.32 31.97 -0.93
N LYS A 104 13.52 30.92 -0.16
CA LYS A 104 13.62 30.99 1.32
C LYS A 104 15.06 30.93 1.80
N GLU A 105 15.91 30.21 1.10
CA GLU A 105 17.31 30.00 1.46
C GLU A 105 18.16 30.96 0.63
N ASN A 106 18.70 32.00 1.28
CA ASN A 106 19.57 32.97 0.61
C ASN A 106 20.97 32.35 0.43
N ILE A 107 21.18 31.63 -0.68
CA ILE A 107 22.44 30.97 -0.98
C ILE A 107 23.23 31.87 -1.94
N ALA A 108 24.43 32.26 -1.51
CA ALA A 108 25.34 33.09 -2.31
C ALA A 108 25.81 32.32 -3.57
N ASP A 109 26.05 33.05 -4.67
CA ASP A 109 26.54 32.47 -5.94
C ASP A 109 28.07 32.44 -5.95
N ASP A 110 28.68 31.91 -4.87
CA ASP A 110 30.12 31.79 -4.65
C ASP A 110 30.47 30.39 -4.12
N PRO A 111 31.77 30.03 -3.96
CA PRO A 111 32.15 28.74 -3.40
C PRO A 111 31.59 28.47 -2.01
N SER A 112 31.30 29.48 -1.21
CA SER A 112 30.68 29.33 0.13
C SER A 112 29.24 28.93 0.02
N GLY A 113 28.50 29.40 -1.00
CA GLY A 113 27.16 29.00 -1.32
C GLY A 113 27.06 27.52 -1.66
N ILE A 114 28.00 26.96 -2.41
CA ILE A 114 28.06 25.50 -2.71
C ILE A 114 28.20 24.68 -1.43
N LEU A 115 29.02 25.13 -0.49
CA LEU A 115 29.16 24.46 0.80
C LEU A 115 27.85 24.54 1.62
N MET A 116 27.27 25.73 1.71
CA MET A 116 26.01 25.96 2.44
C MET A 116 24.88 25.08 1.88
N GLU A 117 24.75 25.04 0.56
CA GLU A 117 23.77 24.17 -0.12
C GLU A 117 23.97 22.70 0.24
N SER A 118 25.22 22.21 0.20
CA SER A 118 25.56 20.84 0.57
C SER A 118 25.23 20.51 2.02
N VAL A 119 25.43 21.46 2.92
CA VAL A 119 25.07 21.31 4.35
C VAL A 119 23.56 21.25 4.52
N LEU A 120 22.80 22.16 3.89
CA LEU A 120 21.34 22.19 3.99
C LEU A 120 20.70 20.91 3.44
N GLU A 121 21.16 20.43 2.29
CA GLU A 121 20.70 19.16 1.72
C GLU A 121 21.04 17.96 2.63
N GLY A 122 22.24 17.93 3.19
CA GLY A 122 22.67 16.90 4.14
C GLY A 122 21.86 16.91 5.42
N MET A 123 21.51 18.07 5.95
CA MET A 123 20.64 18.22 7.12
C MET A 123 19.20 17.73 6.83
N ALA A 124 18.64 18.05 5.67
CA ALA A 124 17.31 17.59 5.28
C ALA A 124 17.23 16.06 5.18
N GLU A 125 18.27 15.43 4.61
CA GLU A 125 18.39 13.97 4.54
C GLU A 125 18.53 13.35 5.93
N TYR A 126 19.39 13.92 6.78
CA TYR A 126 19.57 13.49 8.17
C TYR A 126 18.26 13.51 8.96
N TYR A 127 17.52 14.63 8.92
CA TYR A 127 16.23 14.73 9.63
C TYR A 127 15.20 13.71 9.13
N SER A 128 15.16 13.47 7.83
CA SER A 128 14.27 12.45 7.25
C SER A 128 14.62 11.05 7.75
N ALA A 129 15.91 10.70 7.75
CA ALA A 129 16.41 9.42 8.24
C ALA A 129 16.17 9.26 9.76
N GLU A 130 16.45 10.30 10.54
CA GLU A 130 16.22 10.31 12.00
C GLU A 130 14.74 10.14 12.33
N LEU A 131 13.85 10.84 11.62
CA LEU A 131 12.40 10.69 11.79
C LEU A 131 11.94 9.28 11.48
N ALA A 132 12.44 8.67 10.38
CA ALA A 132 12.11 7.28 10.03
C ALA A 132 12.55 6.29 11.13
N LEU A 133 13.73 6.50 11.74
CA LEU A 133 14.20 5.70 12.87
C LEU A 133 13.34 5.89 14.12
N LYS A 134 12.93 7.12 14.44
CA LYS A 134 12.04 7.42 15.56
C LYS A 134 10.68 6.75 15.38
N ILE A 135 10.09 6.84 14.18
CA ILE A 135 8.81 6.20 13.84
C ILE A 135 8.95 4.68 13.97
N LYS A 136 10.01 4.09 13.39
CA LYS A 136 10.24 2.64 13.48
C LYS A 136 10.35 2.16 14.93
N ARG A 137 11.13 2.87 15.76
CA ARG A 137 11.25 2.58 17.19
C ARG A 137 9.90 2.67 17.91
N GLY A 138 9.12 3.73 17.64
CA GLY A 138 7.79 3.88 18.20
C GLY A 138 6.84 2.74 17.79
N MET A 139 6.89 2.30 16.53
CA MET A 139 6.13 1.15 16.04
C MET A 139 6.57 -0.16 16.73
N ASP A 140 7.87 -0.36 16.97
CA ASP A 140 8.38 -1.55 17.65
C ASP A 140 7.88 -1.63 19.10
N ILE A 141 7.95 -0.52 19.83
CA ILE A 141 7.39 -0.40 21.20
C ILE A 141 5.88 -0.69 21.20
N ASN A 142 5.14 -0.11 20.26
CA ASN A 142 3.71 -0.36 20.14
C ASN A 142 3.42 -1.84 19.80
N GLY A 143 4.23 -2.45 18.93
CA GLY A 143 4.12 -3.86 18.59
C GLY A 143 4.34 -4.78 19.79
N GLU A 144 5.33 -4.48 20.64
CA GLU A 144 5.59 -5.22 21.88
C GLU A 144 4.43 -5.11 22.90
N LYS A 145 3.78 -3.95 22.94
CA LYS A 145 2.62 -3.69 23.81
C LYS A 145 1.28 -4.12 23.19
N CYS A 146 1.29 -4.79 22.05
CA CYS A 146 0.10 -5.17 21.28
C CYS A 146 -0.82 -3.98 20.94
N LEU A 147 -0.24 -2.80 20.76
CA LEU A 147 -0.93 -1.58 20.33
C LEU A 147 -0.97 -1.48 18.80
N VAL A 148 -1.75 -0.54 18.31
CA VAL A 148 -1.84 -0.26 16.87
C VAL A 148 -0.50 0.28 16.36
N THR A 149 0.00 -0.37 15.29
CA THR A 149 1.26 0.00 14.61
C THR A 149 1.02 0.63 13.24
N GLY A 150 -0.19 1.11 12.97
CA GLY A 150 -0.59 1.65 11.69
C GLY A 150 -1.24 0.60 10.77
N GLY A 151 -1.66 1.03 9.58
CA GLY A 151 -2.38 0.19 8.63
C GLY A 151 -3.88 0.09 8.91
N GLY A 152 -4.60 -0.67 8.07
CA GLY A 152 -6.04 -0.89 8.22
C GLY A 152 -6.37 -1.88 9.33
N THR A 153 -7.46 -1.62 10.05
CA THR A 153 -7.99 -2.53 11.06
C THR A 153 -8.74 -3.70 10.40
N ALA A 154 -8.60 -4.91 10.92
CA ALA A 154 -9.37 -6.05 10.43
C ALA A 154 -10.87 -5.87 10.75
N LEU A 155 -11.74 -6.38 9.89
CA LEU A 155 -13.19 -6.37 10.15
C LEU A 155 -13.48 -7.02 11.51
N GLY A 156 -14.43 -6.48 12.26
CA GLY A 156 -14.76 -6.93 13.63
C GLY A 156 -13.99 -6.20 14.72
N TYR A 157 -13.02 -5.36 14.36
CA TYR A 157 -12.25 -4.57 15.31
C TYR A 157 -12.30 -3.08 14.99
N LYS A 158 -12.25 -2.27 16.02
CA LYS A 158 -11.98 -0.82 15.98
C LYS A 158 -10.80 -0.48 16.89
N VAL A 159 -10.25 0.70 16.69
CA VAL A 159 -9.15 1.20 17.52
C VAL A 159 -9.71 2.17 18.54
N ASP A 160 -9.43 1.92 19.79
CA ASP A 160 -9.66 2.88 20.85
C ASP A 160 -8.70 4.07 20.69
N LYS A 161 -9.24 5.29 20.63
CA LYS A 161 -8.46 6.50 20.32
C LYS A 161 -7.49 6.88 21.43
N ASP A 162 -7.85 6.59 22.68
CA ASP A 162 -7.08 6.98 23.85
C ASP A 162 -5.99 5.98 24.19
N THR A 163 -6.35 4.71 24.25
CA THR A 163 -5.42 3.63 24.62
C THR A 163 -4.61 3.07 23.43
N LYS A 164 -5.02 3.37 22.19
CA LYS A 164 -4.45 2.78 20.95
C LYS A 164 -4.52 1.26 20.90
N LYS A 165 -5.41 0.65 21.68
CA LYS A 165 -5.67 -0.80 21.67
C LYS A 165 -6.74 -1.16 20.65
N TYR A 166 -6.67 -2.41 20.17
CA TYR A 166 -7.76 -3.00 19.42
C TYR A 166 -8.89 -3.38 20.38
N VAL A 167 -10.11 -2.97 20.06
CA VAL A 167 -11.34 -3.33 20.77
C VAL A 167 -12.33 -3.93 19.77
N LEU A 168 -13.29 -4.71 20.26
CA LEU A 168 -14.34 -5.25 19.41
C LEU A 168 -15.19 -4.13 18.83
N ASP A 169 -15.60 -4.30 17.59
CA ASP A 169 -16.60 -3.46 16.96
C ASP A 169 -17.95 -4.20 16.97
N ASP A 170 -18.86 -3.74 17.81
CA ASP A 170 -20.14 -4.37 18.07
C ASP A 170 -21.00 -4.53 16.82
N ALA A 171 -20.79 -3.65 15.83
CA ALA A 171 -21.50 -3.71 14.56
C ALA A 171 -20.96 -4.81 13.63
N THR A 172 -19.66 -5.04 13.62
CA THR A 172 -19.01 -5.92 12.64
C THR A 172 -18.46 -7.23 13.22
N ALA A 173 -18.22 -7.31 14.54
CA ALA A 173 -17.73 -8.54 15.17
C ALA A 173 -18.72 -9.73 15.02
N PRO A 174 -20.05 -9.55 15.17
CA PRO A 174 -21.02 -10.63 14.92
C PRO A 174 -21.00 -11.14 13.48
N ILE A 175 -20.74 -10.25 12.52
CA ILE A 175 -20.62 -10.61 11.11
C ILE A 175 -19.42 -11.54 10.88
N VAL A 176 -18.28 -11.22 11.51
CA VAL A 176 -17.09 -12.08 11.46
C VAL A 176 -17.42 -13.47 11.98
N LYS A 177 -18.03 -13.57 13.15
CA LYS A 177 -18.45 -14.85 13.77
C LYS A 177 -19.34 -15.63 12.81
N ARG A 178 -20.34 -14.98 12.23
CA ARG A 178 -21.26 -15.59 11.27
C ARG A 178 -20.57 -16.15 10.02
N ILE A 179 -19.57 -15.45 9.50
CA ILE A 179 -18.76 -15.91 8.35
C ILE A 179 -18.04 -17.23 8.69
N PHE A 180 -17.45 -17.33 9.88
CA PHE A 180 -16.75 -18.54 10.31
C PHE A 180 -17.71 -19.71 10.52
N GLU A 181 -18.87 -19.47 11.14
CA GLU A 181 -19.94 -20.47 11.31
C GLU A 181 -20.43 -20.99 9.96
N MET A 182 -20.81 -20.11 9.03
CA MET A 182 -21.26 -20.51 7.68
C MET A 182 -20.24 -21.40 6.97
N TYR A 183 -18.94 -21.06 7.07
CA TYR A 183 -17.91 -21.88 6.45
C TYR A 183 -17.74 -23.22 7.16
N ALA A 184 -17.79 -23.26 8.47
CA ALA A 184 -17.75 -24.49 9.26
C ALA A 184 -18.94 -25.41 8.95
N ASP A 185 -20.14 -24.84 8.73
CA ASP A 185 -21.37 -25.58 8.42
C ASP A 185 -21.43 -26.07 6.96
N GLY A 186 -20.51 -25.67 6.10
CA GLY A 186 -20.39 -26.24 4.76
C GLY A 186 -20.62 -25.26 3.61
N SER A 187 -20.93 -24.01 3.88
CA SER A 187 -21.04 -23.00 2.83
C SER A 187 -19.72 -22.83 2.10
N THR A 188 -19.79 -22.66 0.77
CA THR A 188 -18.58 -22.36 -0.01
C THR A 188 -18.14 -20.91 0.17
N VAL A 189 -16.86 -20.64 -0.09
CA VAL A 189 -16.34 -19.26 -0.11
C VAL A 189 -17.15 -18.37 -1.07
N ALA A 190 -17.61 -18.91 -2.19
CA ALA A 190 -18.41 -18.16 -3.15
C ALA A 190 -19.81 -17.80 -2.62
N ASP A 191 -20.45 -18.73 -1.91
CA ASP A 191 -21.79 -18.51 -1.34
C ASP A 191 -21.74 -17.49 -0.21
N ILE A 192 -20.72 -17.57 0.66
CA ILE A 192 -20.51 -16.60 1.73
C ILE A 192 -20.25 -15.19 1.15
N CYS A 193 -19.41 -15.07 0.11
CA CYS A 193 -19.21 -13.78 -0.56
C CYS A 193 -20.51 -13.22 -1.13
N ARG A 194 -21.31 -14.07 -1.79
CA ARG A 194 -22.60 -13.66 -2.36
C ARG A 194 -23.56 -13.22 -1.26
N TYR A 195 -23.67 -13.97 -0.19
CA TYR A 195 -24.52 -13.65 0.96
C TYR A 195 -24.10 -12.32 1.60
N MET A 196 -22.83 -12.10 1.88
CA MET A 196 -22.35 -10.85 2.49
C MET A 196 -22.58 -9.64 1.58
N ASN A 197 -22.29 -9.78 0.30
CA ASN A 197 -22.46 -8.69 -0.67
C ASN A 197 -23.95 -8.34 -0.89
N SER A 198 -24.84 -9.34 -0.93
CA SER A 198 -26.31 -9.11 -1.03
C SER A 198 -26.90 -8.41 0.19
N HIS A 199 -26.25 -8.55 1.37
CA HIS A 199 -26.64 -7.84 2.60
C HIS A 199 -25.89 -6.51 2.79
N GLY A 200 -25.19 -6.03 1.75
CA GLY A 200 -24.46 -4.76 1.79
C GLY A 200 -23.23 -4.74 2.70
N VAL A 201 -22.78 -5.89 3.20
CA VAL A 201 -21.61 -5.98 4.07
C VAL A 201 -20.34 -5.74 3.25
N LYS A 202 -19.51 -4.83 3.72
CA LYS A 202 -18.23 -4.47 3.06
C LYS A 202 -17.05 -4.98 3.86
N THR A 203 -15.93 -5.18 3.18
CA THR A 203 -14.63 -5.44 3.83
C THR A 203 -14.17 -4.22 4.62
N SER A 204 -13.16 -4.38 5.48
CA SER A 204 -12.56 -3.26 6.23
C SER A 204 -12.03 -2.11 5.35
N ARG A 205 -11.90 -2.31 4.04
CA ARG A 205 -11.52 -1.29 3.05
C ARG A 205 -12.71 -0.71 2.27
N GLY A 206 -13.94 -1.02 2.67
CA GLY A 206 -15.15 -0.57 1.99
C GLY A 206 -15.49 -1.30 0.67
N ASN A 207 -14.72 -2.30 0.29
CA ASN A 207 -14.94 -3.07 -0.94
C ASN A 207 -15.86 -4.26 -0.71
N GLU A 208 -16.41 -4.82 -1.78
CA GLU A 208 -17.14 -6.09 -1.75
C GLU A 208 -16.24 -7.27 -1.40
N PHE A 209 -16.84 -8.28 -0.78
CA PHE A 209 -16.14 -9.53 -0.51
C PHE A 209 -15.88 -10.29 -1.81
N ASN A 210 -14.65 -10.78 -1.94
CA ASN A 210 -14.24 -11.71 -2.98
C ASN A 210 -13.55 -12.93 -2.36
N LYS A 211 -13.31 -13.97 -3.16
CA LYS A 211 -12.72 -15.22 -2.68
C LYS A 211 -11.38 -15.03 -1.96
N ASN A 212 -10.56 -14.08 -2.42
CA ASN A 212 -9.25 -13.83 -1.83
C ASN A 212 -9.35 -13.08 -0.50
N SER A 213 -10.24 -12.07 -0.40
CA SER A 213 -10.47 -11.32 0.84
C SER A 213 -11.03 -12.23 1.93
N LEU A 214 -12.02 -13.07 1.58
CA LEU A 214 -12.61 -14.00 2.52
C LEU A 214 -11.62 -15.08 2.98
N ARG A 215 -10.83 -15.66 2.06
CA ARG A 215 -9.80 -16.63 2.41
C ARG A 215 -8.76 -16.05 3.38
N LYS A 216 -8.27 -14.83 3.11
CA LYS A 216 -7.34 -14.14 4.02
C LYS A 216 -7.96 -13.91 5.40
N MET A 217 -9.25 -13.59 5.45
CA MET A 217 -9.99 -13.41 6.68
C MET A 217 -10.09 -14.71 7.47
N LEU A 218 -10.52 -15.82 6.85
CA LEU A 218 -10.64 -17.12 7.49
C LEU A 218 -9.31 -17.67 8.05
N MET A 219 -8.17 -17.24 7.51
CA MET A 219 -6.82 -17.63 7.98
C MET A 219 -6.24 -16.69 9.05
N ASN A 220 -6.94 -15.62 9.41
CA ASN A 220 -6.38 -14.58 10.26
C ASN A 220 -6.52 -14.93 11.75
N LYS A 221 -5.42 -15.29 12.38
CA LYS A 221 -5.34 -15.64 13.81
C LYS A 221 -5.72 -14.49 14.76
N ARG A 222 -5.84 -13.25 14.28
CA ARG A 222 -6.32 -12.14 15.10
C ARG A 222 -7.70 -12.42 15.69
N TYR A 223 -8.56 -13.15 14.98
CA TYR A 223 -9.90 -13.49 15.43
C TYR A 223 -9.96 -14.41 16.64
N ILE A 224 -8.90 -15.19 16.89
CA ILE A 224 -8.71 -15.98 18.12
C ILE A 224 -7.84 -15.25 19.16
N GLY A 225 -7.66 -13.94 19.03
CA GLY A 225 -6.96 -13.13 20.01
C GLY A 225 -5.44 -13.08 19.85
N VAL A 226 -4.88 -13.56 18.74
CA VAL A 226 -3.43 -13.52 18.49
C VAL A 226 -3.05 -12.22 17.80
N TYR A 227 -2.26 -11.39 18.49
CA TYR A 227 -1.67 -10.21 17.89
C TYR A 227 -0.41 -10.59 17.10
N THR A 228 -0.25 -10.03 15.89
CA THR A 228 0.91 -10.33 15.04
C THR A 228 1.60 -9.03 14.63
N TYR A 229 2.90 -8.93 14.91
CA TYR A 229 3.76 -7.82 14.51
C TYR A 229 5.12 -8.34 14.05
N LYS A 230 5.56 -7.97 12.83
CA LYS A 230 6.85 -8.41 12.22
C LYS A 230 7.10 -9.92 12.33
N GLY A 231 6.05 -10.74 12.17
CA GLY A 231 6.16 -12.20 12.25
C GLY A 231 6.14 -12.78 13.66
N ARG A 232 6.21 -11.94 14.70
CA ARG A 232 6.03 -12.39 16.09
C ARG A 232 4.54 -12.47 16.41
N GLU A 233 4.09 -13.61 16.92
CA GLU A 233 2.74 -13.85 17.41
C GLU A 233 2.70 -13.71 18.94
N THR A 234 1.72 -12.95 19.42
CA THR A 234 1.48 -12.77 20.87
C THR A 234 0.05 -13.21 21.17
N PRO A 235 -0.16 -14.42 21.73
CA PRO A 235 -1.48 -14.88 22.17
C PRO A 235 -2.05 -13.95 23.24
N GLY A 236 -3.36 -13.69 23.17
CA GLY A 236 -4.04 -12.78 24.11
C GLY A 236 -3.76 -11.30 23.89
N GLY A 237 -2.96 -10.93 22.86
CA GLY A 237 -2.64 -9.54 22.54
C GLY A 237 -3.78 -8.77 21.85
N MET A 238 -4.88 -9.45 21.51
CA MET A 238 -6.09 -8.84 20.94
C MET A 238 -7.35 -9.44 21.58
N PRO A 239 -8.49 -8.71 21.59
CA PRO A 239 -9.78 -9.28 21.95
C PRO A 239 -10.16 -10.42 21.00
N ARG A 240 -10.73 -11.51 21.55
CA ARG A 240 -11.16 -12.67 20.79
C ARG A 240 -12.56 -12.44 20.22
N ILE A 241 -12.80 -12.80 18.97
CA ILE A 241 -14.12 -12.78 18.31
C ILE A 241 -14.70 -14.20 18.22
N ILE A 242 -13.86 -15.20 17.93
CA ILE A 242 -14.26 -16.60 17.78
C ILE A 242 -13.41 -17.51 18.68
N ASP A 243 -13.93 -18.68 18.96
CA ASP A 243 -13.24 -19.70 19.75
C ASP A 243 -12.21 -20.46 18.92
N ASP A 244 -11.20 -21.03 19.59
CA ASP A 244 -10.15 -21.81 18.94
C ASP A 244 -10.73 -22.99 18.17
N ASP A 245 -11.71 -23.72 18.75
CA ASP A 245 -12.35 -24.88 18.12
C ASP A 245 -12.99 -24.53 16.78
N LEU A 246 -13.72 -23.44 16.72
CA LEU A 246 -14.33 -22.96 15.45
C LEU A 246 -13.25 -22.59 14.44
N PHE A 247 -12.19 -21.88 14.88
CA PHE A 247 -11.11 -21.48 13.99
C PHE A 247 -10.40 -22.71 13.40
N TYR A 248 -9.98 -23.66 14.23
CA TYR A 248 -9.24 -24.83 13.77
C TYR A 248 -10.09 -25.77 12.92
N ARG A 249 -11.38 -25.96 13.21
CA ARG A 249 -12.33 -26.67 12.32
C ARG A 249 -12.36 -26.04 10.93
N VAL A 250 -12.36 -24.71 10.87
CA VAL A 250 -12.32 -23.97 9.59
C VAL A 250 -10.98 -24.21 8.87
N GLN A 251 -9.83 -24.19 9.59
CA GLN A 251 -8.52 -24.45 8.98
C GLN A 251 -8.44 -25.88 8.40
N GLU A 252 -8.89 -26.89 9.15
CA GLU A 252 -8.92 -28.28 8.67
C GLU A 252 -9.79 -28.42 7.40
N LYS A 253 -10.95 -27.79 7.41
CA LYS A 253 -11.83 -27.79 6.24
C LYS A 253 -11.22 -27.08 5.04
N MET A 254 -10.54 -25.97 5.25
CA MET A 254 -9.79 -25.26 4.21
C MET A 254 -8.68 -26.15 3.62
N GLN A 255 -7.97 -26.89 4.46
CA GLN A 255 -6.92 -27.82 4.03
C GLN A 255 -7.49 -28.98 3.21
N LYS A 256 -8.56 -29.61 3.68
CA LYS A 256 -9.27 -30.66 2.92
C LYS A 256 -9.76 -30.16 1.57
N ASN A 257 -10.33 -28.95 1.53
CA ASN A 257 -10.83 -28.35 0.29
C ASN A 257 -9.72 -27.95 -0.70
N LYS A 258 -8.50 -27.73 -0.22
CA LYS A 258 -7.33 -27.41 -1.08
C LYS A 258 -6.93 -28.61 -1.94
N THR A 259 -7.03 -29.81 -1.40
CA THR A 259 -6.66 -31.07 -2.06
C THR A 259 -7.84 -31.72 -2.79
N ALA A 260 -9.07 -31.25 -2.53
CA ALA A 260 -10.26 -31.81 -3.19
C ALA A 260 -10.40 -31.28 -4.63
N PRO A 261 -10.63 -32.18 -5.62
CA PRO A 261 -10.87 -31.77 -7.00
C PRO A 261 -12.14 -30.91 -7.10
N ALA A 262 -12.12 -29.95 -8.04
CA ALA A 262 -13.24 -29.02 -8.27
C ALA A 262 -14.48 -29.77 -8.80
N ARG A 263 -15.48 -29.95 -7.93
CA ARG A 263 -16.72 -30.70 -8.23
C ARG A 263 -17.57 -30.16 -9.39
N ALA A 264 -17.35 -28.94 -9.86
CA ALA A 264 -18.31 -28.24 -10.72
C ALA A 264 -17.88 -28.09 -12.20
N ARG A 265 -16.84 -28.77 -12.70
CA ARG A 265 -16.36 -28.61 -14.07
C ARG A 265 -16.37 -29.87 -14.94
N ALA A 266 -16.68 -31.02 -14.39
CA ALA A 266 -16.80 -32.22 -15.19
C ALA A 266 -18.13 -32.20 -15.96
N LYS A 267 -18.11 -32.37 -17.27
CA LYS A 267 -19.31 -32.56 -18.09
C LYS A 267 -20.06 -33.85 -17.72
N GLU A 268 -19.35 -34.80 -17.12
CA GLU A 268 -19.84 -36.09 -16.68
C GLU A 268 -19.83 -36.19 -15.16
N GLU A 269 -20.84 -36.84 -14.59
CA GLU A 269 -20.97 -37.06 -13.16
C GLU A 269 -20.16 -38.28 -12.71
N TYR A 270 -19.07 -38.05 -11.98
CA TYR A 270 -18.24 -39.11 -11.39
C TYR A 270 -18.67 -39.37 -9.95
N LEU A 271 -19.49 -40.40 -9.75
CA LEU A 271 -20.15 -40.73 -8.47
C LEU A 271 -19.17 -40.96 -7.31
N LEU A 272 -17.95 -41.46 -7.59
CA LEU A 272 -16.95 -41.79 -6.59
C LEU A 272 -15.91 -40.67 -6.40
N THR A 273 -16.12 -39.49 -6.96
CA THR A 273 -15.24 -38.33 -6.75
C THR A 273 -15.10 -38.03 -5.26
N THR A 274 -13.89 -37.93 -4.74
CA THR A 274 -13.55 -37.74 -3.32
C THR A 274 -13.81 -38.95 -2.39
N LYS A 275 -14.26 -40.09 -2.93
CA LYS A 275 -14.55 -41.31 -2.14
C LYS A 275 -13.68 -42.49 -2.53
N LEU A 276 -13.04 -42.44 -3.69
CA LEU A 276 -12.21 -43.54 -4.21
C LEU A 276 -10.72 -43.23 -3.98
N PHE A 277 -10.05 -44.20 -3.35
CA PHE A 277 -8.60 -44.12 -3.09
C PHE A 277 -7.89 -45.34 -3.72
N CYS A 278 -6.68 -45.11 -4.22
CA CYS A 278 -5.86 -46.16 -4.75
C CYS A 278 -5.53 -47.23 -3.67
N GLY A 279 -5.77 -48.49 -3.95
CA GLY A 279 -5.49 -49.57 -3.00
C GLY A 279 -3.99 -49.71 -2.67
N HIS A 280 -3.11 -49.26 -3.57
CA HIS A 280 -1.66 -49.37 -3.43
C HIS A 280 -1.03 -48.16 -2.73
N CYS A 281 -1.18 -46.96 -3.31
CA CYS A 281 -0.54 -45.72 -2.74
C CYS A 281 -1.43 -44.94 -1.79
N LYS A 282 -2.71 -45.32 -1.62
CA LYS A 282 -3.72 -44.64 -0.79
C LYS A 282 -4.03 -43.20 -1.24
N GLU A 283 -3.52 -42.76 -2.37
CA GLU A 283 -3.85 -41.48 -2.99
C GLU A 283 -5.29 -41.46 -3.51
N MET A 284 -5.90 -40.27 -3.50
CA MET A 284 -7.28 -40.08 -3.98
C MET A 284 -7.33 -40.15 -5.51
N MET A 285 -8.15 -41.01 -6.04
CA MET A 285 -8.35 -41.16 -7.49
C MET A 285 -9.28 -40.10 -8.03
N THR A 286 -8.94 -39.57 -9.20
CA THR A 286 -9.74 -38.55 -9.91
C THR A 286 -10.46 -39.15 -11.11
N GLY A 287 -11.70 -38.72 -11.34
CA GLY A 287 -12.45 -39.07 -12.53
C GLY A 287 -11.87 -38.43 -13.79
N TYR A 288 -11.67 -39.20 -14.82
CA TYR A 288 -11.11 -38.78 -16.10
C TYR A 288 -11.94 -39.38 -17.28
N SER A 289 -12.08 -38.56 -18.34
CA SER A 289 -12.74 -39.02 -19.58
C SER A 289 -11.74 -39.08 -20.72
N GLY A 290 -11.71 -40.17 -21.42
CA GLY A 290 -10.90 -40.35 -22.61
C GLY A 290 -11.72 -40.79 -23.83
N THR A 291 -11.42 -40.26 -25.00
CA THR A 291 -12.09 -40.67 -26.25
C THR A 291 -11.25 -41.77 -26.94
N GLY A 292 -11.86 -42.92 -27.08
CA GLY A 292 -11.22 -44.06 -27.81
C GLY A 292 -11.12 -43.80 -29.31
N LYS A 293 -10.34 -44.63 -30.02
CA LYS A 293 -10.17 -44.57 -31.51
C LYS A 293 -11.51 -44.69 -32.28
N SER A 294 -12.53 -45.28 -31.67
CA SER A 294 -13.89 -45.41 -32.23
C SER A 294 -14.78 -44.16 -32.02
N GLY A 295 -14.24 -43.06 -31.42
CA GLY A 295 -14.99 -41.88 -31.07
C GLY A 295 -15.84 -42.02 -29.80
N LYS A 296 -15.82 -43.17 -29.12
CA LYS A 296 -16.56 -43.44 -27.90
C LYS A 296 -15.85 -42.85 -26.69
N VAL A 297 -16.57 -42.12 -25.86
CA VAL A 297 -16.05 -41.57 -24.60
C VAL A 297 -16.11 -42.65 -23.52
N HIS A 298 -15.00 -42.88 -22.85
CA HIS A 298 -14.88 -43.79 -21.71
C HIS A 298 -14.58 -42.98 -20.45
N ASN A 299 -15.34 -43.23 -19.40
CA ASN A 299 -15.18 -42.57 -18.08
C ASN A 299 -14.52 -43.56 -17.13
N TYR A 300 -13.43 -43.16 -16.49
CA TYR A 300 -12.65 -43.98 -15.55
C TYR A 300 -12.01 -43.15 -14.44
N TYR A 301 -11.47 -43.82 -13.45
CA TYR A 301 -10.74 -43.18 -12.35
C TYR A 301 -9.24 -43.51 -12.44
N ILE A 302 -8.42 -42.50 -12.27
CA ILE A 302 -6.95 -42.58 -12.28
C ILE A 302 -6.35 -42.03 -10.99
#